data_afc2d131da27133acb02c66a265e931d
#
_entry.id   afc2d131da27133acb02c66a265e931d
#
_cell.length_a   1.000
_cell.length_b   1.000
_cell.length_c   1.000
_cell.angle_alpha   90.00
_cell.angle_beta   90.00
_cell.angle_gamma   90.00
#
_symmetry.space_group_name_H-M   'P 1'
#
loop_
_entity.id
_entity.type
_entity.pdbx_description
1 polymer ?
#
loop_
_entity_poly.entity_id
_entity_poly.type
_entity_poly.pdbx_seq_one_letter_code
_entity_poly.pdbx_strand_id
1 'polypeptide(L)'
;MPWKKDTVSDLVDLLKSGDTLAVIDIHGVPAGAMIGMRKDLRGSMKIQVAKKQLMKIAWDQCGYKADQLEKLFESAVQPALVSSSSLNSFALFTELKKTEAGRAAKPGDIAPYQIVVEKMDTGMPPGPIVGDLNSVGIPAKIMGGSVQIQKRTVVLEEGEVFEGEMGMMLSKIGINPIVTGLKLCGTMEDGTMFEPATLDIDYDQFNSDLISYAAGAFNLACNITWFTSQT
;
A
#
# COMPACT_ATOMS: atom_id res chain seq x y z
N MET A 1 34.52 8.33 -4.18
CA MET A 1 33.74 9.32 -3.42
C MET A 1 33.42 8.68 -2.07
N PRO A 2 33.85 9.25 -0.93
CA PRO A 2 33.74 8.62 0.40
C PRO A 2 32.29 8.28 0.75
N TRP A 3 31.35 9.20 0.56
CA TRP A 3 29.94 9.01 0.89
C TRP A 3 29.28 7.74 0.31
N LYS A 4 29.73 7.25 -0.86
CA LYS A 4 29.19 6.01 -1.46
C LYS A 4 29.63 4.78 -0.67
N LYS A 5 30.86 4.79 -0.13
CA LYS A 5 31.37 3.70 0.71
C LYS A 5 30.62 3.68 2.03
N ASP A 6 30.41 4.86 2.62
CA ASP A 6 29.66 5.00 3.89
C ASP A 6 28.22 4.51 3.70
N THR A 7 27.55 4.90 2.60
CA THR A 7 26.19 4.39 2.29
C THR A 7 26.16 2.87 2.11
N VAL A 8 27.15 2.26 1.46
CA VAL A 8 27.20 0.80 1.29
C VAL A 8 27.44 0.12 2.65
N SER A 9 28.31 0.69 3.50
CA SER A 9 28.52 0.17 4.85
C SER A 9 27.22 0.20 5.68
N ASP A 10 26.51 1.34 5.66
CA ASP A 10 25.23 1.49 6.35
C ASP A 10 24.18 0.48 5.86
N LEU A 11 24.15 0.22 4.53
CA LEU A 11 23.25 -0.79 3.95
C LEU A 11 23.63 -2.21 4.37
N VAL A 12 24.93 -2.54 4.43
CA VAL A 12 25.40 -3.84 4.89
C VAL A 12 25.04 -4.05 6.36
N ASP A 13 25.20 -3.02 7.19
CA ASP A 13 24.84 -3.06 8.60
C ASP A 13 23.31 -3.22 8.77
N LEU A 14 22.53 -2.56 7.93
CA LEU A 14 21.08 -2.73 7.90
C LEU A 14 20.70 -4.18 7.53
N LEU A 15 21.28 -4.74 6.47
CA LEU A 15 21.01 -6.10 6.01
C LEU A 15 21.39 -7.17 7.04
N LYS A 16 22.42 -6.90 7.85
CA LYS A 16 22.85 -7.81 8.93
C LYS A 16 22.09 -7.62 10.24
N SER A 17 21.35 -6.52 10.38
CA SER A 17 20.71 -6.17 11.67
C SER A 17 19.34 -6.82 11.87
N GLY A 18 18.76 -7.46 10.88
CA GLY A 18 17.42 -8.05 10.99
C GLY A 18 17.32 -9.41 10.29
N ASP A 19 16.40 -10.22 10.78
CA ASP A 19 16.13 -11.57 10.27
C ASP A 19 15.19 -11.52 9.05
N THR A 20 14.31 -10.50 9.00
CA THR A 20 13.41 -10.26 7.88
C THR A 20 13.88 -9.05 7.07
N LEU A 21 14.17 -9.28 5.81
CA LEU A 21 14.56 -8.26 4.84
C LEU A 21 13.42 -8.04 3.85
N ALA A 22 13.20 -6.79 3.45
CA ALA A 22 12.18 -6.47 2.47
C ALA A 22 12.64 -5.36 1.51
N VAL A 23 12.07 -5.39 0.32
CA VAL A 23 12.15 -4.28 -0.64
C VAL A 23 10.76 -3.66 -0.74
N ILE A 24 10.68 -2.36 -0.54
CA ILE A 24 9.47 -1.58 -0.69
C ILE A 24 9.63 -0.55 -1.80
N ASP A 25 8.54 -0.22 -2.46
CA ASP A 25 8.47 0.91 -3.38
C ASP A 25 7.88 2.13 -2.67
N ILE A 26 8.60 3.24 -2.71
CA ILE A 26 8.20 4.53 -2.14
C ILE A 26 7.69 5.51 -3.20
N HIS A 27 7.48 5.03 -4.44
CA HIS A 27 7.05 5.89 -5.53
C HIS A 27 5.68 6.54 -5.25
N GLY A 28 5.60 7.84 -5.52
CA GLY A 28 4.36 8.61 -5.35
C GLY A 28 4.04 9.01 -3.91
N VAL A 29 4.79 8.57 -2.91
CA VAL A 29 4.58 8.95 -1.51
C VAL A 29 5.01 10.40 -1.28
N PRO A 30 4.13 11.30 -0.78
CA PRO A 30 4.52 12.66 -0.44
C PRO A 30 5.58 12.70 0.67
N ALA A 31 6.54 13.62 0.56
CA ALA A 31 7.65 13.71 1.52
C ALA A 31 7.18 13.88 2.98
N GLY A 32 6.13 14.66 3.20
CA GLY A 32 5.52 14.84 4.53
C GLY A 32 4.96 13.53 5.11
N ALA A 33 4.24 12.75 4.28
CA ALA A 33 3.71 11.45 4.68
C ALA A 33 4.85 10.45 4.99
N MET A 34 5.93 10.46 4.17
CA MET A 34 7.09 9.60 4.38
C MET A 34 7.80 9.85 5.74
N ILE A 35 7.83 11.11 6.19
CA ILE A 35 8.40 11.45 7.52
C ILE A 35 7.53 10.87 8.63
N GLY A 36 6.20 10.99 8.52
CA GLY A 36 5.24 10.40 9.46
C GLY A 36 5.39 8.88 9.53
N MET A 37 5.29 8.21 8.38
CA MET A 37 5.43 6.75 8.27
C MET A 37 6.75 6.25 8.88
N ARG A 38 7.87 6.92 8.60
CA ARG A 38 9.17 6.58 9.20
C ARG A 38 9.19 6.73 10.72
N LYS A 39 8.48 7.73 11.25
CA LYS A 39 8.39 7.93 12.69
C LYS A 39 7.59 6.82 13.35
N ASP A 40 6.46 6.46 12.76
CA ASP A 40 5.55 5.44 13.29
C ASP A 40 6.18 4.03 13.22
N LEU A 41 6.92 3.75 12.15
CA LEU A 41 7.57 2.45 11.93
C LEU A 41 8.96 2.30 12.58
N ARG A 42 9.53 3.37 13.13
CA ARG A 42 10.92 3.38 13.67
C ARG A 42 11.17 2.34 14.75
N GLY A 43 10.14 1.96 15.51
CA GLY A 43 10.25 0.97 16.60
C GLY A 43 10.26 -0.48 16.12
N SER A 44 9.70 -0.74 14.94
CA SER A 44 9.47 -2.09 14.40
C SER A 44 10.36 -2.43 13.21
N MET A 45 10.76 -1.44 12.42
CA MET A 45 11.59 -1.65 11.24
C MET A 45 12.51 -0.47 10.93
N LYS A 46 13.60 -0.74 10.23
CA LYS A 46 14.53 0.27 9.71
C LYS A 46 14.37 0.39 8.21
N ILE A 47 14.16 1.61 7.70
CA ILE A 47 13.96 1.90 6.28
C ILE A 47 15.12 2.74 5.78
N GLN A 48 15.84 2.25 4.76
CA GLN A 48 16.93 2.97 4.12
C GLN A 48 16.72 3.09 2.62
N VAL A 49 16.77 4.32 2.13
CA VAL A 49 16.64 4.65 0.71
C VAL A 49 18.02 4.85 0.13
N ALA A 50 18.34 4.17 -0.96
CA ALA A 50 19.59 4.33 -1.67
C ALA A 50 19.41 4.10 -3.18
N LYS A 51 20.45 4.32 -3.95
CA LYS A 51 20.43 3.99 -5.39
C LYS A 51 20.48 2.47 -5.59
N LYS A 52 19.68 1.95 -6.54
CA LYS A 52 19.63 0.52 -6.91
C LYS A 52 21.01 -0.14 -6.99
N GLN A 53 22.00 0.53 -7.61
CA GLN A 53 23.37 0.02 -7.73
C GLN A 53 24.08 -0.15 -6.39
N LEU A 54 23.89 0.77 -5.44
CA LEU A 54 24.51 0.67 -4.11
C LEU A 54 23.88 -0.43 -3.30
N MET A 55 22.57 -0.63 -3.45
CA MET A 55 21.85 -1.74 -2.82
C MET A 55 22.33 -3.08 -3.35
N LYS A 56 22.57 -3.22 -4.69
CA LYS A 56 23.13 -4.44 -5.28
C LYS A 56 24.52 -4.76 -4.70
N ILE A 57 25.39 -3.77 -4.59
CA ILE A 57 26.74 -3.96 -4.02
C ILE A 57 26.68 -4.41 -2.57
N ALA A 58 25.80 -3.79 -1.76
CA ALA A 58 25.61 -4.17 -0.36
C ALA A 58 25.06 -5.60 -0.22
N TRP A 59 24.12 -5.98 -1.10
CA TRP A 59 23.51 -7.29 -1.14
C TRP A 59 24.54 -8.38 -1.45
N ASP A 60 25.37 -8.16 -2.47
CA ASP A 60 26.46 -9.06 -2.85
C ASP A 60 27.51 -9.23 -1.72
N GLN A 61 27.82 -8.16 -0.99
CA GLN A 61 28.73 -8.20 0.17
C GLN A 61 28.18 -9.00 1.35
N CYS A 62 26.85 -9.10 1.46
CA CYS A 62 26.20 -9.94 2.47
C CYS A 62 26.11 -11.43 2.05
N GLY A 63 26.50 -11.76 0.81
CA GLY A 63 26.49 -13.14 0.31
C GLY A 63 25.14 -13.62 -0.21
N TYR A 64 24.18 -12.73 -0.39
CA TYR A 64 22.89 -13.05 -0.99
C TYR A 64 22.99 -13.11 -2.53
N LYS A 65 22.14 -13.93 -3.15
CA LYS A 65 22.13 -14.08 -4.61
C LYS A 65 21.59 -12.83 -5.30
N ALA A 66 22.30 -12.33 -6.30
CA ALA A 66 21.92 -11.14 -7.06
C ALA A 66 20.56 -11.29 -7.76
N ASP A 67 20.25 -12.50 -8.27
CA ASP A 67 18.98 -12.80 -8.95
C ASP A 67 17.74 -12.57 -8.05
N GLN A 68 17.90 -12.79 -6.74
CA GLN A 68 16.81 -12.55 -5.77
C GLN A 68 16.47 -11.06 -5.68
N LEU A 69 17.49 -10.21 -5.58
CA LEU A 69 17.29 -8.77 -5.52
C LEU A 69 16.76 -8.21 -6.84
N GLU A 70 17.16 -8.75 -7.98
CA GLU A 70 16.65 -8.31 -9.28
C GLU A 70 15.15 -8.54 -9.41
N LYS A 71 14.65 -9.71 -9.03
CA LYS A 71 13.22 -9.99 -8.98
C LYS A 71 12.45 -9.01 -8.09
N LEU A 72 13.01 -8.69 -6.92
CA LEU A 72 12.42 -7.71 -6.00
C LEU A 72 12.41 -6.29 -6.58
N PHE A 73 13.37 -5.95 -7.43
CA PHE A 73 13.46 -4.63 -8.06
C PHE A 73 12.60 -4.49 -9.32
N GLU A 74 12.17 -5.58 -9.94
CA GLU A 74 11.33 -5.53 -11.15
C GLU A 74 10.02 -4.79 -10.90
N SER A 75 9.41 -4.99 -9.75
CA SER A 75 8.15 -4.34 -9.36
C SER A 75 8.33 -2.95 -8.74
N ALA A 76 9.58 -2.51 -8.46
CA ALA A 76 9.86 -1.26 -7.76
C ALA A 76 10.36 -0.16 -8.69
N VAL A 77 9.67 0.98 -8.71
CA VAL A 77 10.12 2.21 -9.39
C VAL A 77 11.20 2.92 -8.54
N GLN A 78 10.91 3.13 -7.27
CA GLN A 78 11.80 3.76 -6.29
C GLN A 78 12.00 2.85 -5.08
N PRO A 79 12.90 1.84 -5.17
CA PRO A 79 13.09 0.89 -4.10
C PRO A 79 13.73 1.51 -2.87
N ALA A 80 13.31 1.01 -1.71
CA ALA A 80 13.97 1.19 -0.43
C ALA A 80 14.14 -0.17 0.23
N LEU A 81 15.25 -0.35 0.96
CA LEU A 81 15.50 -1.55 1.75
C LEU A 81 14.92 -1.38 3.15
N VAL A 82 14.28 -2.42 3.63
CA VAL A 82 13.73 -2.53 4.97
C VAL A 82 14.33 -3.73 5.66
N SER A 83 14.66 -3.56 6.93
CA SER A 83 15.11 -4.64 7.80
C SER A 83 14.34 -4.60 9.11
N SER A 84 13.87 -5.75 9.56
CA SER A 84 13.22 -5.93 10.84
C SER A 84 13.77 -7.16 11.56
N SER A 85 13.93 -7.05 12.87
CA SER A 85 14.28 -8.15 13.77
C SER A 85 13.11 -8.58 14.66
N SER A 86 12.01 -7.85 14.64
CA SER A 86 10.85 -8.09 15.50
C SER A 86 9.60 -8.54 14.75
N LEU A 87 9.57 -8.33 13.43
CA LEU A 87 8.43 -8.64 12.57
C LEU A 87 8.81 -9.72 11.56
N ASN A 88 7.94 -10.71 11.42
CA ASN A 88 8.01 -11.66 10.31
C ASN A 88 7.44 -11.05 9.03
N SER A 89 7.59 -11.72 7.89
CA SER A 89 7.17 -11.22 6.57
C SER A 89 5.68 -10.85 6.51
N PHE A 90 4.79 -11.61 7.16
CA PHE A 90 3.34 -11.34 7.19
C PHE A 90 2.98 -10.12 8.05
N ALA A 91 3.58 -10.01 9.24
CA ALA A 91 3.36 -8.87 10.11
C ALA A 91 3.91 -7.58 9.48
N LEU A 92 5.08 -7.67 8.81
CA LEU A 92 5.68 -6.55 8.08
C LEU A 92 4.76 -6.09 6.94
N PHE A 93 4.18 -7.02 6.17
CA PHE A 93 3.21 -6.70 5.13
C PHE A 93 1.99 -5.97 5.71
N THR A 94 1.43 -6.49 6.81
CA THR A 94 0.26 -5.88 7.48
C THR A 94 0.56 -4.47 7.99
N GLU A 95 1.73 -4.24 8.60
CA GLU A 95 2.14 -2.92 9.06
C GLU A 95 2.37 -1.94 7.89
N LEU A 96 2.94 -2.39 6.79
CA LEU A 96 3.08 -1.57 5.59
C LEU A 96 1.73 -1.23 4.97
N LYS A 97 0.78 -2.17 4.91
CA LYS A 97 -0.57 -1.95 4.41
C LYS A 97 -1.33 -0.88 5.21
N LYS A 98 -1.09 -0.79 6.51
CA LYS A 98 -1.66 0.27 7.38
C LYS A 98 -1.13 1.67 7.03
N THR A 99 0.02 1.78 6.36
CA THR A 99 0.56 3.08 5.93
C THR A 99 -0.12 3.62 4.67
N GLU A 100 -0.95 2.81 4.02
CA GLU A 100 -1.68 3.23 2.84
C GLU A 100 -2.70 4.33 3.19
N ALA A 101 -2.59 5.44 2.51
CA ALA A 101 -3.47 6.58 2.67
C ALA A 101 -3.87 7.15 1.31
N GLY A 102 -5.11 7.62 1.22
CA GLY A 102 -5.57 8.32 0.03
C GLY A 102 -4.87 9.67 -0.12
N ARG A 103 -4.39 10.00 -1.30
CA ARG A 103 -3.91 11.35 -1.64
C ARG A 103 -4.76 11.98 -2.73
N ALA A 104 -4.70 13.30 -2.80
CA ALA A 104 -5.22 14.03 -3.94
C ALA A 104 -4.54 13.56 -5.24
N ALA A 105 -5.33 13.32 -6.28
CA ALA A 105 -4.81 13.03 -7.59
C ALA A 105 -4.13 14.27 -8.19
N LYS A 106 -3.07 14.04 -8.93
CA LYS A 106 -2.37 15.09 -9.70
C LYS A 106 -2.74 14.98 -11.17
N PRO A 107 -2.61 16.05 -11.94
CA PRO A 107 -2.73 15.97 -13.38
C PRO A 107 -1.76 14.94 -13.95
N GLY A 108 -2.29 14.01 -14.76
CA GLY A 108 -1.51 12.90 -15.32
C GLY A 108 -1.55 11.59 -14.52
N ASP A 109 -2.13 11.57 -13.31
CA ASP A 109 -2.41 10.31 -12.61
C ASP A 109 -3.53 9.54 -13.35
N ILE A 110 -3.53 8.23 -13.22
CA ILE A 110 -4.55 7.34 -13.80
C ILE A 110 -5.52 6.92 -12.70
N ALA A 111 -6.82 6.94 -12.97
CA ALA A 111 -7.84 6.50 -12.04
C ALA A 111 -7.73 4.99 -11.79
N PRO A 112 -7.51 4.54 -10.55
CA PRO A 112 -7.35 3.12 -10.22
C PRO A 112 -8.68 2.34 -10.22
N TYR A 113 -9.80 3.04 -10.16
CA TYR A 113 -11.16 2.53 -10.21
C TYR A 113 -12.12 3.65 -10.64
N GLN A 114 -13.35 3.30 -10.98
CA GLN A 114 -14.39 4.27 -11.32
C GLN A 114 -14.65 5.22 -10.14
N ILE A 115 -14.47 6.52 -10.37
CA ILE A 115 -14.66 7.54 -9.34
C ILE A 115 -16.07 8.09 -9.43
N VAL A 116 -16.83 7.79 -8.39
CA VAL A 116 -18.22 8.20 -8.25
C VAL A 116 -18.37 9.17 -7.10
N VAL A 117 -18.98 10.30 -7.37
CA VAL A 117 -19.33 11.28 -6.33
C VAL A 117 -20.82 11.12 -6.02
N GLU A 118 -21.13 10.76 -4.79
CA GLU A 118 -22.49 10.59 -4.33
C GLU A 118 -23.16 11.96 -4.00
N LYS A 119 -24.49 11.96 -3.95
CA LYS A 119 -25.22 13.11 -3.42
C LYS A 119 -24.85 13.30 -1.95
N MET A 120 -24.21 14.42 -1.63
CA MET A 120 -23.77 14.72 -0.27
C MET A 120 -23.73 16.23 -0.01
N ASP A 121 -23.81 16.59 1.25
CA ASP A 121 -23.49 17.95 1.71
C ASP A 121 -21.98 18.01 2.00
N THR A 122 -21.28 18.92 1.34
CA THR A 122 -19.83 19.06 1.52
C THR A 122 -19.45 19.82 2.80
N GLY A 123 -20.42 20.49 3.46
CA GLY A 123 -20.18 21.34 4.62
C GLY A 123 -19.36 22.60 4.32
N MET A 124 -19.05 22.85 3.06
CA MET A 124 -18.25 24.01 2.67
C MET A 124 -19.13 25.26 2.57
N PRO A 125 -18.59 26.44 2.96
CA PRO A 125 -19.28 27.68 2.79
C PRO A 125 -19.49 28.02 1.30
N PRO A 126 -20.56 28.76 0.98
CA PRO A 126 -20.83 29.21 -0.38
C PRO A 126 -19.68 30.07 -0.92
N GLY A 127 -19.20 29.71 -2.12
CA GLY A 127 -18.05 30.37 -2.74
C GLY A 127 -17.82 29.92 -4.19
N PRO A 128 -16.69 30.31 -4.79
CA PRO A 128 -16.37 30.02 -6.18
C PRO A 128 -16.26 28.50 -6.46
N ILE A 129 -16.08 27.69 -5.42
CA ILE A 129 -15.97 26.24 -5.50
C ILE A 129 -17.16 25.56 -6.20
N VAL A 130 -18.35 26.17 -6.17
CA VAL A 130 -19.52 25.65 -6.90
C VAL A 130 -19.29 25.72 -8.41
N GLY A 131 -18.70 26.82 -8.90
CA GLY A 131 -18.31 26.95 -10.30
C GLY A 131 -17.24 25.94 -10.68
N ASP A 132 -16.23 25.79 -9.83
CA ASP A 132 -15.13 24.85 -10.04
C ASP A 132 -15.62 23.40 -10.10
N LEU A 133 -16.51 23.00 -9.17
CA LEU A 133 -17.11 21.65 -9.18
C LEU A 133 -17.97 21.41 -10.43
N ASN A 134 -18.77 22.41 -10.85
CA ASN A 134 -19.57 22.29 -12.06
C ASN A 134 -18.69 22.21 -13.32
N SER A 135 -17.55 22.88 -13.36
CA SER A 135 -16.61 22.82 -14.50
C SER A 135 -15.97 21.44 -14.69
N VAL A 136 -15.79 20.68 -13.60
CA VAL A 136 -15.30 19.29 -13.63
C VAL A 136 -16.43 18.25 -13.71
N GLY A 137 -17.66 18.70 -14.00
CA GLY A 137 -18.80 17.81 -14.25
C GLY A 137 -19.54 17.34 -12.99
N ILE A 138 -19.23 17.88 -11.81
CA ILE A 138 -19.90 17.57 -10.55
C ILE A 138 -21.01 18.61 -10.31
N PRO A 139 -22.31 18.23 -10.44
CA PRO A 139 -23.41 19.19 -10.29
C PRO A 139 -23.58 19.62 -8.83
N ALA A 140 -23.06 20.79 -8.51
CA ALA A 140 -23.13 21.38 -7.18
C ALA A 140 -24.03 22.62 -7.15
N LYS A 141 -24.74 22.83 -6.03
CA LYS A 141 -25.54 24.02 -5.75
C LYS A 141 -25.39 24.43 -4.29
N ILE A 142 -25.69 25.73 -4.03
CA ILE A 142 -25.76 26.26 -2.67
C ILE A 142 -27.16 25.99 -2.13
N MET A 143 -27.26 25.25 -1.04
CA MET A 143 -28.51 24.98 -0.32
C MET A 143 -28.24 25.04 1.20
N GLY A 144 -29.10 25.75 1.93
CA GLY A 144 -28.99 25.84 3.40
C GLY A 144 -27.71 26.48 3.94
N GLY A 145 -26.98 27.27 3.11
CA GLY A 145 -25.71 27.90 3.51
C GLY A 145 -24.47 27.03 3.32
N SER A 146 -24.62 25.85 2.71
CA SER A 146 -23.51 24.95 2.33
C SER A 146 -23.58 24.57 0.85
N VAL A 147 -22.45 24.08 0.32
CA VAL A 147 -22.37 23.53 -1.03
C VAL A 147 -22.83 22.09 -1.02
N GLN A 148 -23.85 21.76 -1.79
CA GLN A 148 -24.40 20.40 -1.87
C GLN A 148 -24.30 19.84 -3.29
N ILE A 149 -23.89 18.58 -3.38
CA ILE A 149 -23.87 17.81 -4.61
C ILE A 149 -25.28 17.27 -4.87
N GLN A 150 -25.85 17.60 -6.01
CA GLN A 150 -27.26 17.36 -6.33
C GLN A 150 -27.61 15.91 -6.61
N LYS A 151 -26.72 15.21 -7.31
CA LYS A 151 -26.95 13.84 -7.78
C LYS A 151 -25.65 13.06 -7.83
N ARG A 152 -25.78 11.75 -7.74
CA ARG A 152 -24.69 10.81 -8.02
C ARG A 152 -24.18 11.04 -9.44
N THR A 153 -22.88 11.25 -9.58
CA THR A 153 -22.22 11.50 -10.86
C THR A 153 -20.92 10.68 -10.93
N VAL A 154 -20.73 10.00 -12.04
CA VAL A 154 -19.43 9.40 -12.38
C VAL A 154 -18.56 10.52 -12.94
N VAL A 155 -17.41 10.74 -12.31
CA VAL A 155 -16.49 11.82 -12.70
C VAL A 155 -15.39 11.29 -13.61
N LEU A 156 -14.92 10.07 -13.35
CA LEU A 156 -13.89 9.37 -14.13
C LEU A 156 -14.18 7.87 -14.14
N GLU A 157 -13.94 7.24 -15.26
CA GLU A 157 -13.94 5.79 -15.39
C GLU A 157 -12.56 5.21 -15.02
N GLU A 158 -12.52 3.92 -14.73
CA GLU A 158 -11.27 3.21 -14.45
C GLU A 158 -10.31 3.30 -15.65
N GLY A 159 -9.08 3.69 -15.39
CA GLY A 159 -8.04 3.86 -16.43
C GLY A 159 -8.00 5.24 -17.10
N GLU A 160 -8.94 6.14 -16.81
CA GLU A 160 -8.89 7.51 -17.32
C GLU A 160 -7.87 8.35 -16.57
N VAL A 161 -7.32 9.36 -17.26
CA VAL A 161 -6.29 10.25 -16.72
C VAL A 161 -6.94 11.47 -16.07
N PHE A 162 -6.47 11.84 -14.89
CA PHE A 162 -6.89 13.08 -14.23
C PHE A 162 -6.39 14.30 -15.00
N GLU A 163 -7.30 15.12 -15.47
CA GLU A 163 -6.99 16.36 -16.17
C GLU A 163 -7.17 17.60 -15.26
N GLY A 164 -6.35 18.62 -15.51
CA GLY A 164 -6.47 19.91 -14.87
C GLY A 164 -6.48 19.84 -13.32
N GLU A 165 -7.45 20.51 -12.70
CA GLU A 165 -7.59 20.62 -11.24
C GLU A 165 -8.59 19.61 -10.63
N MET A 166 -9.08 18.65 -11.41
CA MET A 166 -10.10 17.68 -10.99
C MET A 166 -9.71 16.93 -9.71
N GLY A 167 -8.47 16.43 -9.64
CA GLY A 167 -8.00 15.72 -8.45
C GLY A 167 -7.95 16.57 -7.20
N MET A 168 -7.61 17.85 -7.34
CA MET A 168 -7.63 18.81 -6.22
C MET A 168 -9.07 19.12 -5.78
N MET A 169 -10.01 19.22 -6.71
CA MET A 169 -11.43 19.44 -6.39
C MET A 169 -12.03 18.24 -5.66
N LEU A 170 -11.74 17.01 -6.11
CA LEU A 170 -12.15 15.78 -5.42
C LEU A 170 -11.59 15.72 -4.00
N SER A 171 -10.32 16.10 -3.82
CA SER A 171 -9.71 16.14 -2.48
C SER A 171 -10.37 17.17 -1.56
N LYS A 172 -10.79 18.32 -2.07
CA LYS A 172 -11.54 19.33 -1.29
C LYS A 172 -12.85 18.77 -0.73
N ILE A 173 -13.53 17.90 -1.46
CA ILE A 173 -14.76 17.22 -1.00
C ILE A 173 -14.49 15.93 -0.23
N GLY A 174 -13.22 15.67 0.11
CA GLY A 174 -12.81 14.53 0.92
C GLY A 174 -12.55 13.24 0.14
N ILE A 175 -12.62 13.26 -1.18
CA ILE A 175 -12.35 12.08 -2.04
C ILE A 175 -10.90 12.10 -2.48
N ASN A 176 -10.13 11.16 -1.97
CA ASN A 176 -8.71 10.96 -2.32
C ASN A 176 -8.55 9.61 -3.02
N PRO A 177 -8.70 9.56 -4.34
CA PRO A 177 -8.83 8.30 -5.07
C PRO A 177 -7.49 7.56 -5.26
N ILE A 178 -6.39 8.27 -5.17
CA ILE A 178 -5.06 7.68 -5.35
C ILE A 178 -4.53 7.20 -4.00
N VAL A 179 -4.45 5.90 -3.84
CA VAL A 179 -3.84 5.30 -2.65
C VAL A 179 -2.33 5.35 -2.80
N THR A 180 -1.68 5.93 -1.81
CA THR A 180 -0.21 5.95 -1.70
C THR A 180 0.21 5.43 -0.35
N GLY A 181 1.26 4.64 -0.35
CA GLY A 181 1.81 4.03 0.85
C GLY A 181 3.14 3.37 0.52
N LEU A 182 3.69 2.70 1.49
CA LEU A 182 4.90 1.91 1.33
C LEU A 182 4.50 0.55 0.73
N LYS A 183 4.53 0.44 -0.60
CA LYS A 183 4.16 -0.79 -1.30
C LYS A 183 5.27 -1.84 -1.14
N LEU A 184 4.92 -3.01 -0.63
CA LEU A 184 5.84 -4.13 -0.57
C LEU A 184 6.08 -4.71 -1.97
N CYS A 185 7.34 -4.88 -2.36
CA CYS A 185 7.74 -5.56 -3.58
C CYS A 185 8.08 -7.02 -3.33
N GLY A 186 8.49 -7.34 -2.12
CA GLY A 186 8.74 -8.69 -1.63
C GLY A 186 9.59 -8.70 -0.38
N THR A 187 9.57 -9.83 0.31
CA THR A 187 10.37 -10.07 1.52
C THR A 187 11.27 -11.29 1.35
N MET A 188 12.29 -11.32 2.17
CA MET A 188 13.17 -12.47 2.33
C MET A 188 13.36 -12.76 3.82
N GLU A 189 13.06 -13.97 4.22
CA GLU A 189 13.18 -14.47 5.58
C GLU A 189 13.80 -15.88 5.52
N ASP A 190 14.87 -16.10 6.26
CA ASP A 190 15.63 -17.36 6.28
C ASP A 190 16.03 -17.90 4.88
N GLY A 191 16.36 -16.98 3.96
CA GLY A 191 16.72 -17.32 2.58
C GLY A 191 15.53 -17.64 1.67
N THR A 192 14.31 -17.66 2.19
CA THR A 192 13.07 -17.86 1.42
C THR A 192 12.50 -16.52 1.01
N MET A 193 12.12 -16.41 -0.28
CA MET A 193 11.47 -15.20 -0.79
C MET A 193 9.94 -15.35 -0.76
N PHE A 194 9.27 -14.29 -0.34
CA PHE A 194 7.82 -14.19 -0.38
C PHE A 194 7.41 -13.01 -1.27
N GLU A 195 6.53 -13.30 -2.20
CA GLU A 195 5.90 -12.28 -3.04
C GLU A 195 4.72 -11.63 -2.30
N PRO A 196 4.37 -10.36 -2.61
CA PRO A 196 3.26 -9.67 -1.96
C PRO A 196 1.93 -10.42 -2.05
N ALA A 197 1.68 -11.09 -3.18
CA ALA A 197 0.47 -11.88 -3.39
C ALA A 197 0.34 -13.07 -2.42
N THR A 198 1.46 -13.64 -1.99
CA THR A 198 1.48 -14.74 -1.01
C THR A 198 1.24 -14.24 0.42
N LEU A 199 1.56 -12.98 0.69
CA LEU A 199 1.45 -12.37 2.00
C LEU A 199 0.08 -11.71 2.24
N ASP A 200 -0.67 -11.41 1.17
CA ASP A 200 -2.01 -10.80 1.26
C ASP A 200 -3.06 -11.87 1.54
N ILE A 201 -3.10 -12.31 2.80
CA ILE A 201 -4.04 -13.32 3.28
C ILE A 201 -5.21 -12.62 3.96
N ASP A 202 -6.42 -12.89 3.49
CA ASP A 202 -7.64 -12.54 4.21
C ASP A 202 -7.86 -13.55 5.34
N TYR A 203 -7.49 -13.14 6.56
CA TYR A 203 -7.61 -14.02 7.74
C TYR A 203 -9.04 -14.37 8.09
N ASP A 204 -10.01 -13.50 7.82
CA ASP A 204 -11.43 -13.75 8.12
C ASP A 204 -11.99 -14.79 7.16
N GLN A 205 -11.68 -14.66 5.87
CA GLN A 205 -12.06 -15.67 4.87
C GLN A 205 -11.37 -17.00 5.16
N PHE A 206 -10.07 -17.00 5.45
CA PHE A 206 -9.32 -18.20 5.77
C PHE A 206 -9.89 -18.94 6.99
N ASN A 207 -10.22 -18.24 8.07
CA ASN A 207 -10.82 -18.82 9.25
C ASN A 207 -12.22 -19.38 8.95
N SER A 208 -13.03 -18.69 8.18
CA SER A 208 -14.36 -19.14 7.74
C SER A 208 -14.27 -20.43 6.93
N ASP A 209 -13.34 -20.50 5.98
CA ASP A 209 -13.11 -21.67 5.15
C ASP A 209 -12.62 -22.86 5.99
N LEU A 210 -11.73 -22.61 6.94
CA LEU A 210 -11.19 -23.64 7.82
C LEU A 210 -12.29 -24.26 8.70
N ILE A 211 -13.18 -23.42 9.26
CA ILE A 211 -14.34 -23.89 10.02
C ILE A 211 -15.29 -24.70 9.13
N SER A 212 -15.55 -24.23 7.91
CA SER A 212 -16.41 -24.93 6.94
C SER A 212 -15.85 -26.30 6.56
N TYR A 213 -14.54 -26.37 6.26
CA TYR A 213 -13.88 -27.64 5.92
C TYR A 213 -13.83 -28.61 7.10
N ALA A 214 -13.58 -28.12 8.32
CA ALA A 214 -13.61 -28.94 9.52
C ALA A 214 -15.02 -29.52 9.77
N ALA A 215 -16.07 -28.71 9.64
CA ALA A 215 -17.46 -29.15 9.74
C ALA A 215 -17.80 -30.17 8.62
N GLY A 216 -17.36 -29.94 7.40
CA GLY A 216 -17.54 -30.86 6.28
C GLY A 216 -16.85 -32.22 6.53
N ALA A 217 -15.60 -32.20 7.01
CA ALA A 217 -14.88 -33.41 7.37
C ALA A 217 -15.56 -34.18 8.51
N PHE A 218 -16.05 -33.47 9.55
CA PHE A 218 -16.80 -34.08 10.64
C PHE A 218 -18.08 -34.73 10.14
N ASN A 219 -18.88 -34.04 9.33
CA ASN A 219 -20.11 -34.56 8.75
C ASN A 219 -19.84 -35.80 7.88
N LEU A 220 -18.77 -35.78 7.10
CA LEU A 220 -18.36 -36.94 6.31
C LEU A 220 -17.98 -38.13 7.19
N ALA A 221 -17.21 -37.91 8.26
CA ALA A 221 -16.82 -38.95 9.21
C ALA A 221 -18.01 -39.58 9.87
N CYS A 222 -19.02 -38.78 10.31
CA CYS A 222 -20.27 -39.26 10.83
C CYS A 222 -21.06 -40.09 9.82
N ASN A 223 -21.15 -39.66 8.56
CA ASN A 223 -21.91 -40.36 7.53
C ASN A 223 -21.30 -41.73 7.17
N ILE A 224 -19.95 -41.85 7.19
CA ILE A 224 -19.30 -43.14 6.92
C ILE A 224 -19.04 -43.97 8.18
N THR A 225 -19.59 -43.55 9.33
CA THR A 225 -19.41 -44.22 10.64
C THR A 225 -17.94 -44.40 11.04
N TRP A 226 -17.11 -43.43 10.72
CA TRP A 226 -15.69 -43.40 11.12
C TRP A 226 -15.60 -42.88 12.56
N PHE A 227 -15.37 -43.81 13.50
CA PHE A 227 -15.29 -43.46 14.91
C PHE A 227 -13.93 -42.90 15.27
N THR A 228 -13.92 -41.67 15.72
CA THR A 228 -12.79 -41.00 16.34
C THR A 228 -13.18 -40.52 17.72
N SER A 229 -12.22 -40.02 18.51
CA SER A 229 -12.55 -39.47 19.85
C SER A 229 -13.45 -38.21 19.78
N GLN A 230 -13.75 -37.68 18.59
CA GLN A 230 -14.60 -36.50 18.35
C GLN A 230 -15.88 -36.82 17.59
N THR A 231 -16.01 -37.97 16.95
CA THR A 231 -17.21 -38.50 16.31
C THR A 231 -17.77 -39.67 17.10
#